data_0541b282668e978604535ec4ce749e5d
#
_entry.id   0541b282668e978604535ec4ce749e5d
#
_cell.length_a   1.000
_cell.length_b   1.000
_cell.length_c   1.000
_cell.angle_alpha   90.00
_cell.angle_beta   90.00
_cell.angle_gamma   90.00
#
_symmetry.space_group_name_H-M   'P 1'
#
loop_
_entity.id
_entity.type
_entity.pdbx_description
1 polymer ?
#
loop_
_entity_poly.entity_id
_entity_poly.type
_entity_poly.pdbx_seq_one_letter_code
_entity_poly.pdbx_strand_id
1 'polypeptide(L)'
;MDHDDEFLDKAIEGLVLYAFNKGEVCTAPSRALIHEDIYDEFMARCLTRIAAIKQGDPLDTETMMGPQVSKQQLEKITSYVDIGIAEGAEVLIGGHRATMEWEFADGYFF
;
A
#
# COMPACT_ATOMS: atom_id res chain seq x y z
N MET A 1 -22.01 18.28 5.50
CA MET A 1 -20.74 17.58 5.58
C MET A 1 -20.11 17.99 6.91
N ASP A 2 -19.98 17.06 7.82
CA ASP A 2 -19.43 17.35 9.14
C ASP A 2 -17.95 17.69 9.01
N HIS A 3 -17.46 18.66 9.79
CA HIS A 3 -16.04 19.04 9.78
C HIS A 3 -15.12 17.84 10.06
N ASP A 4 -15.61 16.86 10.79
CA ASP A 4 -14.89 15.64 11.13
C ASP A 4 -14.63 14.75 9.89
N ASP A 5 -15.55 14.72 8.93
CA ASP A 5 -15.38 13.96 7.68
C ASP A 5 -14.26 14.52 6.78
N GLU A 6 -14.10 15.85 6.71
CA GLU A 6 -13.04 16.45 5.91
C GLU A 6 -11.65 16.18 6.50
N PHE A 7 -11.51 16.20 7.81
CA PHE A 7 -10.26 15.85 8.48
C PHE A 7 -9.92 14.39 8.32
N LEU A 8 -10.91 13.52 8.41
CA LEU A 8 -10.75 12.08 8.23
C LEU A 8 -10.28 11.76 6.81
N ASP A 9 -10.89 12.37 5.80
CA ASP A 9 -10.49 12.20 4.39
C ASP A 9 -9.07 12.69 4.12
N LYS A 10 -8.66 13.81 4.70
CA LYS A 10 -7.28 14.31 4.59
C LYS A 10 -6.27 13.39 5.27
N ALA A 11 -6.63 12.81 6.42
CA ALA A 11 -5.77 11.86 7.12
C ALA A 11 -5.61 10.55 6.32
N ILE A 12 -6.69 10.06 5.72
CA ILE A 12 -6.69 8.89 4.84
C ILE A 12 -5.82 9.16 3.61
N GLU A 13 -6.02 10.29 2.96
CA GLU A 13 -5.22 10.71 1.81
C GLU A 13 -3.73 10.80 2.18
N GLY A 14 -3.41 11.39 3.33
CA GLY A 14 -2.04 11.47 3.85
C GLY A 14 -1.41 10.10 4.04
N LEU A 15 -2.10 9.15 4.64
CA LEU A 15 -1.61 7.78 4.81
C LEU A 15 -1.40 7.07 3.47
N VAL A 16 -2.38 7.16 2.57
CA VAL A 16 -2.34 6.47 1.26
C VAL A 16 -1.28 7.09 0.35
N LEU A 17 -1.15 8.43 0.30
CA LEU A 17 -0.14 9.11 -0.52
C LEU A 17 1.29 8.67 -0.16
N TYR A 18 1.57 8.43 1.10
CA TYR A 18 2.88 7.96 1.52
C TYR A 18 3.14 6.49 1.22
N ALA A 19 2.09 5.72 0.91
CA ALA A 19 2.23 4.38 0.37
C ALA A 19 2.63 4.38 -1.12
N PHE A 20 2.35 5.47 -1.84
CA PHE A 20 2.84 5.65 -3.21
C PHE A 20 4.37 5.60 -3.27
N ASN A 21 4.88 5.33 -4.45
CA ASN A 21 6.30 5.12 -4.67
C ASN A 21 6.88 3.95 -3.84
N LYS A 22 6.06 2.97 -3.56
CA LYS A 22 6.45 1.71 -2.89
C LYS A 22 6.96 1.89 -1.46
N GLY A 23 6.60 2.99 -0.80
CA GLY A 23 7.14 3.36 0.50
C GLY A 23 8.60 3.77 0.49
N GLU A 24 9.21 3.98 -0.67
CA GLU A 24 10.63 4.28 -0.86
C GLU A 24 10.92 5.80 -0.87
N VAL A 25 10.25 6.54 -0.01
CA VAL A 25 10.45 7.97 0.17
C VAL A 25 11.01 8.22 1.57
N CYS A 26 12.00 9.11 1.70
CA CYS A 26 12.63 9.44 2.99
C CYS A 26 11.64 9.96 4.05
N THR A 27 10.49 10.49 3.62
CA THR A 27 9.41 10.98 4.48
C THR A 27 8.26 9.98 4.62
N ALA A 28 8.38 8.76 4.12
CA ALA A 28 7.31 7.77 4.21
C ALA A 28 7.03 7.38 5.68
N PRO A 29 5.82 7.64 6.21
CA PRO A 29 5.46 7.18 7.53
C PRO A 29 5.26 5.66 7.51
N SER A 30 6.06 4.96 8.28
CA SER A 30 6.00 3.50 8.40
C SER A 30 5.02 3.01 9.46
N ARG A 31 4.40 3.94 10.21
CA ARG A 31 3.46 3.64 11.28
C ARG A 31 2.34 4.67 11.31
N ALA A 32 1.11 4.19 11.47
CA ALA A 32 -0.05 5.02 11.72
C ALA A 32 -0.61 4.70 13.11
N LEU A 33 -0.70 5.71 13.96
CA LEU A 33 -1.34 5.61 15.28
C LEU A 33 -2.76 6.12 15.15
N ILE A 34 -3.73 5.22 15.25
CA ILE A 34 -5.14 5.52 15.01
C ILE A 34 -5.89 5.31 16.32
N HIS A 35 -6.71 6.31 16.72
CA HIS A 35 -7.56 6.18 17.90
C HIS A 35 -8.59 5.07 17.71
N GLU A 36 -8.85 4.29 18.75
CA GLU A 36 -9.73 3.12 18.67
C GLU A 36 -11.14 3.45 18.19
N ASP A 37 -11.70 4.60 18.60
CA ASP A 37 -13.06 5.00 18.25
C ASP A 37 -13.28 5.24 16.74
N ILE A 38 -12.21 5.56 16.00
CA ILE A 38 -12.28 5.82 14.55
C ILE A 38 -11.57 4.73 13.73
N TYR A 39 -10.98 3.73 14.38
CA TYR A 39 -10.14 2.73 13.72
C TYR A 39 -10.88 2.02 12.59
N ASP A 40 -12.06 1.49 12.86
CA ASP A 40 -12.80 0.68 11.88
C ASP A 40 -13.19 1.50 10.64
N GLU A 41 -13.70 2.71 10.84
CA GLU A 41 -14.07 3.60 9.75
C GLU A 41 -12.85 4.07 8.96
N PHE A 42 -11.80 4.49 9.66
CA PHE A 42 -10.56 4.92 9.05
C PHE A 42 -9.94 3.81 8.19
N MET A 43 -9.82 2.60 8.74
CA MET A 43 -9.25 1.47 8.02
C MET A 43 -10.09 1.04 6.83
N ALA A 44 -11.41 1.00 6.96
CA ALA A 44 -12.29 0.67 5.84
C ALA A 44 -12.11 1.63 4.65
N ARG A 45 -12.04 2.93 4.92
CA ARG A 45 -11.80 3.96 3.89
C ARG A 45 -10.37 3.86 3.31
N CYS A 46 -9.36 3.62 4.12
CA CYS A 46 -7.98 3.40 3.66
C CYS A 46 -7.89 2.19 2.72
N LEU A 47 -8.47 1.07 3.11
CA LEU A 47 -8.43 -0.16 2.30
C LEU A 47 -9.10 0.03 0.93
N THR A 48 -10.22 0.76 0.89
CA THR A 48 -10.90 1.11 -0.37
C THR A 48 -9.99 1.92 -1.29
N ARG A 49 -9.28 2.91 -0.75
CA ARG A 49 -8.36 3.74 -1.54
C ARG A 49 -7.12 2.98 -1.97
N ILE A 50 -6.56 2.15 -1.11
CA ILE A 50 -5.39 1.32 -1.44
C ILE A 50 -5.74 0.32 -2.54
N ALA A 51 -6.91 -0.31 -2.47
CA ALA A 51 -7.38 -1.25 -3.49
C ALA A 51 -7.56 -0.60 -4.88
N ALA A 52 -7.76 0.71 -4.95
CA ALA A 52 -7.86 1.47 -6.18
C ALA A 52 -6.51 1.84 -6.81
N ILE A 53 -5.39 1.59 -6.14
CA ILE A 53 -4.06 1.86 -6.68
C ILE A 53 -3.77 0.89 -7.83
N LYS A 54 -3.56 1.45 -9.01
CA LYS A 54 -3.29 0.67 -10.22
C LYS A 54 -1.80 0.45 -10.39
N GLN A 55 -1.40 -0.81 -10.37
CA GLN A 55 -0.05 -1.24 -10.74
C GLN A 55 -0.01 -1.59 -12.24
N GLY A 56 1.11 -1.35 -12.90
CA GLY A 56 1.23 -1.68 -14.31
C GLY A 56 2.51 -1.16 -14.95
N ASP A 57 2.45 -1.01 -16.26
CA ASP A 57 3.54 -0.47 -17.07
C ASP A 57 3.91 0.94 -16.62
N PRO A 58 5.17 1.21 -16.24
CA PRO A 58 5.62 2.53 -15.86
C PRO A 58 5.49 3.61 -16.95
N LEU A 59 5.36 3.20 -18.21
CA LEU A 59 5.18 4.11 -19.36
C LEU A 59 3.70 4.40 -19.66
N ASP A 60 2.77 3.68 -19.02
CA ASP A 60 1.33 3.95 -19.15
C ASP A 60 0.95 5.08 -18.19
N THR A 61 0.30 6.11 -18.71
CA THR A 61 -0.13 7.28 -17.92
C THR A 61 -1.19 6.95 -16.87
N GLU A 62 -1.89 5.85 -17.01
CA GLU A 62 -2.89 5.38 -16.04
C GLU A 62 -2.27 4.57 -14.89
N THR A 63 -1.02 4.16 -15.03
CA THR A 63 -0.31 3.42 -13.98
C THR A 63 0.05 4.36 -12.83
N MET A 64 -0.30 3.96 -11.62
CA MET A 64 -0.02 4.71 -10.40
C MET A 64 1.26 4.22 -9.70
N MET A 65 1.58 2.94 -9.83
CA MET A 65 2.75 2.32 -9.21
C MET A 65 3.36 1.25 -10.13
N GLY A 66 4.68 1.33 -10.34
CA GLY A 66 5.45 0.36 -11.09
C GLY A 66 5.97 -0.81 -10.24
N PRO A 67 6.80 -1.68 -10.86
CA PRO A 67 7.39 -2.81 -10.16
C PRO A 67 8.51 -2.39 -9.21
N GLN A 68 8.95 -3.33 -8.37
CA GLN A 68 10.15 -3.18 -7.56
C GLN A 68 11.40 -3.14 -8.46
N VAL A 69 12.47 -2.52 -7.96
CA VAL A 69 13.68 -2.27 -8.74
C VAL A 69 14.44 -3.56 -9.13
N SER A 70 14.31 -4.62 -8.36
CA SER A 70 15.05 -5.86 -8.55
C SER A 70 14.36 -7.06 -7.90
N LYS A 71 14.75 -8.25 -8.33
CA LYS A 71 14.35 -9.50 -7.69
C LYS A 71 14.76 -9.54 -6.21
N GLN A 72 15.97 -9.07 -5.90
CA GLN A 72 16.47 -9.01 -4.52
C GLN A 72 15.57 -8.14 -3.64
N GLN A 73 15.12 -7.00 -4.13
CA GLN A 73 14.21 -6.13 -3.39
C GLN A 73 12.83 -6.79 -3.19
N LEU A 74 12.30 -7.43 -4.21
CA LEU A 74 11.04 -8.18 -4.10
C LEU A 74 11.13 -9.29 -3.05
N GLU A 75 12.21 -10.08 -3.07
CA GLU A 75 12.46 -11.15 -2.10
C GLU A 75 12.59 -10.61 -0.68
N LYS A 76 13.28 -9.48 -0.52
CA LYS A 76 13.42 -8.80 0.77
C LYS A 76 12.07 -8.34 1.32
N ILE A 77 11.25 -7.69 0.51
CA ILE A 77 9.92 -7.24 0.90
C ILE A 77 9.05 -8.43 1.33
N THR A 78 9.01 -9.46 0.51
CA THR A 78 8.26 -10.68 0.81
C THR A 78 8.68 -11.30 2.14
N SER A 79 10.00 -11.41 2.38
CA SER A 79 10.52 -11.96 3.64
C SER A 79 10.13 -11.15 4.86
N TYR A 80 10.08 -9.82 4.76
CA TYR A 80 9.64 -8.96 5.88
C TYR A 80 8.15 -9.09 6.16
N VAL A 81 7.32 -9.27 5.14
CA VAL A 81 5.90 -9.56 5.32
C VAL A 81 5.72 -10.89 6.05
N ASP A 82 6.45 -11.93 5.64
CA ASP A 82 6.42 -13.24 6.31
C ASP A 82 6.85 -13.16 7.77
N ILE A 83 7.89 -12.38 8.08
CA ILE A 83 8.32 -12.11 9.45
C ILE A 83 7.20 -11.42 10.24
N GLY A 84 6.58 -10.39 9.68
CA GLY A 84 5.49 -9.68 10.32
C GLY A 84 4.32 -10.59 10.66
N ILE A 85 3.93 -11.46 9.74
CA ILE A 85 2.88 -12.45 9.95
C ILE A 85 3.28 -13.43 11.07
N ALA A 86 4.51 -13.92 11.05
CA ALA A 86 5.02 -14.83 12.08
C ALA A 86 5.06 -14.18 13.47
N GLU A 87 5.24 -12.88 13.55
CA GLU A 87 5.20 -12.09 14.79
C GLU A 87 3.78 -11.69 15.22
N GLY A 88 2.75 -12.09 14.48
CA GLY A 88 1.35 -11.88 14.83
C GLY A 88 0.69 -10.67 14.15
N ALA A 89 1.31 -10.05 13.16
CA ALA A 89 0.68 -9.01 12.37
C ALA A 89 -0.39 -9.59 11.46
N GLU A 90 -1.48 -8.85 11.28
CA GLU A 90 -2.55 -9.19 10.36
C GLU A 90 -2.35 -8.46 9.03
N VAL A 91 -2.42 -9.18 7.92
CA VAL A 91 -2.42 -8.61 6.57
C VAL A 91 -3.85 -8.27 6.19
N LEU A 92 -4.16 -6.99 6.07
CA LEU A 92 -5.50 -6.51 5.71
C LEU A 92 -5.74 -6.46 4.20
N ILE A 93 -4.67 -6.23 3.42
CA ILE A 93 -4.72 -6.21 1.96
C ILE A 93 -3.32 -6.47 1.39
N GLY A 94 -3.22 -7.12 0.24
CA GLY A 94 -1.95 -7.42 -0.40
C GLY A 94 -1.10 -8.43 0.39
N GLY A 95 0.15 -8.08 0.64
CA GLY A 95 1.07 -8.94 1.39
C GLY A 95 1.63 -10.11 0.59
N HIS A 96 1.48 -10.10 -0.72
CA HIS A 96 1.97 -11.11 -1.64
C HIS A 96 2.33 -10.48 -2.99
N ARG A 97 3.11 -11.19 -3.78
CA ARG A 97 3.42 -10.77 -5.14
C ARG A 97 2.14 -10.54 -5.94
N ALA A 98 2.04 -9.39 -6.60
CA ALA A 98 0.87 -9.04 -7.39
C ALA A 98 0.76 -9.94 -8.63
N THR A 99 -0.48 -10.36 -8.93
CA THR A 99 -0.78 -11.09 -10.17
C THR A 99 -0.96 -10.10 -11.30
N MET A 100 -0.05 -10.16 -12.29
CA MET A 100 -0.09 -9.30 -13.46
C MET A 100 -0.36 -10.15 -14.72
N GLU A 101 -0.96 -9.52 -15.72
CA GLU A 101 -1.29 -10.19 -16.99
C GLU A 101 -0.16 -10.05 -18.01
N TRP A 102 -0.10 -10.99 -18.97
CA TRP A 102 0.72 -10.96 -20.18
C TRP A 102 2.22 -10.79 -19.88
N GLU A 103 2.84 -9.85 -20.57
CA GLU A 103 4.28 -9.55 -20.50
C GLU A 103 4.75 -9.09 -19.12
N PHE A 104 3.82 -8.67 -18.24
CA PHE A 104 4.13 -8.25 -16.87
C PHE A 104 4.03 -9.38 -15.83
N ALA A 105 3.63 -10.58 -16.23
CA ALA A 105 3.41 -11.70 -15.31
C ALA A 105 4.66 -12.06 -14.48
N ASP A 106 5.85 -11.92 -15.07
CA ASP A 106 7.13 -12.18 -14.41
C ASP A 106 7.78 -10.92 -13.81
N GLY A 107 7.09 -9.78 -13.83
CA GLY A 107 7.55 -8.53 -13.24
C GLY A 107 7.62 -8.58 -11.72
N TYR A 108 8.38 -7.65 -11.14
CA TYR A 108 8.62 -7.58 -9.69
C TYR A 108 7.55 -6.76 -8.96
N PHE A 109 6.29 -7.05 -9.24
CA PHE A 109 5.13 -6.40 -8.61
C PHE A 109 4.77 -7.07 -7.29
N PHE A 110 4.44 -6.23 -6.29
CA PHE A 110 4.10 -6.71 -4.95
C PHE A 110 2.87 -6.00 -4.40
#